data_675ceb89b8c31fdccfb93dfb83e2254f
#
_entry.id   675ceb89b8c31fdccfb93dfb83e2254f
#
_cell.length_a   1.000
_cell.length_b   1.000
_cell.length_c   1.000
_cell.angle_alpha   90.00
_cell.angle_beta   90.00
_cell.angle_gamma   90.00
#
_symmetry.space_group_name_H-M   'P 1'
#
loop_
_entity.id
_entity.type
_entity.pdbx_description
1 polymer ?
#
loop_
_entity_poly.entity_id
_entity_poly.type
_entity_poly.pdbx_seq_one_letter_code
_entity_poly.pdbx_strand_id
1 'polypeptide(L)'
;MKKTNLVKKLMLAAVMFPLAAQAAQAAEMASFGEPPKDFKIGYQTEQNGMVMVELVPQKQTVDNWTKMITLQSMAGAKPGVAAFGNNLSTLWKNTCPEGNFVTVQEGKENGYPFALWMMACENNPSSNKPELTWVKAVQGNDGLYVKQYSFRYAPNDAEITNAMGHLRNLIVCDNSAKHPCGKNGK
;
A
#
# COMPACT_ATOMS: atom_id res chain seq x y z
N MET A 1 -52.62 68.22 22.96
CA MET A 1 -51.26 67.64 22.66
C MET A 1 -51.42 66.12 22.68
N LYS A 2 -51.45 65.42 21.50
CA LYS A 2 -51.54 63.96 21.37
C LYS A 2 -50.20 63.38 21.13
N LYS A 3 -49.71 62.50 22.04
CA LYS A 3 -48.47 61.70 21.85
C LYS A 3 -48.81 60.43 21.08
N THR A 4 -48.23 60.29 19.94
CA THR A 4 -48.38 59.08 19.08
C THR A 4 -47.19 58.14 19.47
N ASN A 5 -47.52 56.96 20.01
CA ASN A 5 -46.52 55.90 20.27
C ASN A 5 -46.30 55.09 18.98
N LEU A 6 -45.08 55.14 18.45
CA LEU A 6 -44.62 54.35 17.29
C LEU A 6 -43.99 53.04 17.80
N VAL A 7 -44.76 51.95 17.69
CA VAL A 7 -44.25 50.58 18.02
C VAL A 7 -43.44 50.07 16.84
N LYS A 8 -42.12 50.01 16.97
CA LYS A 8 -41.24 49.35 16.01
C LYS A 8 -41.39 47.83 16.15
N LYS A 9 -41.98 47.17 15.15
CA LYS A 9 -41.91 45.73 15.00
C LYS A 9 -40.54 45.30 14.53
N LEU A 10 -39.77 44.63 15.38
CA LEU A 10 -38.54 43.96 15.02
C LEU A 10 -38.89 42.62 14.35
N MET A 11 -38.69 42.49 13.04
CA MET A 11 -38.74 41.20 12.36
C MET A 11 -37.45 40.47 12.59
N LEU A 12 -37.51 39.39 13.35
CA LEU A 12 -36.41 38.44 13.53
C LEU A 12 -36.36 37.52 12.29
N ALA A 13 -35.45 37.76 11.37
CA ALA A 13 -35.17 36.84 10.27
C ALA A 13 -34.35 35.65 10.80
N ALA A 14 -34.99 34.50 10.94
CA ALA A 14 -34.31 33.25 11.25
C ALA A 14 -33.50 32.82 10.03
N VAL A 15 -32.17 32.98 10.11
CA VAL A 15 -31.26 32.43 9.12
C VAL A 15 -31.11 30.95 9.39
N MET A 16 -31.80 30.11 8.62
CA MET A 16 -31.56 28.66 8.60
C MET A 16 -30.25 28.41 7.86
N PHE A 17 -29.16 28.11 8.61
CA PHE A 17 -27.96 27.50 8.03
C PHE A 17 -28.28 26.03 7.70
N PRO A 18 -28.14 25.60 6.44
CA PRO A 18 -28.17 24.17 6.16
C PRO A 18 -26.99 23.51 6.86
N LEU A 19 -27.27 22.63 7.83
CA LEU A 19 -26.27 21.67 8.30
C LEU A 19 -25.93 20.75 7.11
N ALA A 20 -24.84 21.07 6.41
CA ALA A 20 -24.22 20.10 5.52
C ALA A 20 -23.75 18.93 6.39
N ALA A 21 -24.47 17.83 6.37
CA ALA A 21 -24.01 16.58 6.93
C ALA A 21 -22.73 16.19 6.14
N GLN A 22 -21.56 16.46 6.72
CA GLN A 22 -20.32 15.90 6.23
C GLN A 22 -20.44 14.40 6.45
N ALA A 23 -20.71 13.66 5.37
CA ALA A 23 -20.55 12.21 5.39
C ALA A 23 -19.11 11.94 5.78
N ALA A 24 -18.89 11.41 6.97
CA ALA A 24 -17.57 10.92 7.37
C ALA A 24 -17.17 9.86 6.35
N GLN A 25 -16.19 10.18 5.50
CA GLN A 25 -15.63 9.19 4.61
C GLN A 25 -15.02 8.11 5.49
N ALA A 26 -15.42 6.86 5.26
CA ALA A 26 -14.83 5.73 5.94
C ALA A 26 -13.33 5.75 5.65
N ALA A 27 -12.51 5.59 6.69
CA ALA A 27 -11.07 5.59 6.56
C ALA A 27 -10.63 4.46 5.62
N GLU A 28 -9.72 4.77 4.72
CA GLU A 28 -9.11 3.79 3.84
C GLU A 28 -8.32 2.77 4.65
N MET A 29 -8.44 1.50 4.29
CA MET A 29 -7.77 0.38 4.94
C MET A 29 -6.97 -0.41 3.91
N ALA A 30 -5.76 -0.82 4.28
CA ALA A 30 -4.97 -1.77 3.51
C ALA A 30 -4.85 -3.10 4.27
N SER A 31 -5.32 -4.18 3.65
CA SER A 31 -5.06 -5.53 4.11
C SER A 31 -3.86 -6.09 3.38
N PHE A 32 -2.88 -6.60 4.10
CA PHE A 32 -1.73 -7.30 3.52
C PHE A 32 -1.92 -8.83 3.56
N GLY A 33 -3.06 -9.31 4.08
CA GLY A 33 -3.33 -10.73 4.29
C GLY A 33 -2.49 -11.33 5.42
N GLU A 34 -2.79 -12.58 5.76
CA GLU A 34 -2.06 -13.29 6.80
C GLU A 34 -0.62 -13.63 6.35
N PRO A 35 0.38 -13.44 7.24
CA PRO A 35 1.74 -13.90 6.96
C PRO A 35 1.80 -15.43 6.91
N PRO A 36 2.76 -16.02 6.16
CA PRO A 36 2.99 -17.45 6.22
C PRO A 36 3.35 -17.91 7.65
N LYS A 37 2.83 -19.06 8.08
CA LYS A 37 3.03 -19.59 9.45
C LYS A 37 4.50 -19.86 9.80
N ASP A 38 5.32 -20.09 8.80
CA ASP A 38 6.75 -20.34 8.92
C ASP A 38 7.59 -19.06 8.90
N PHE A 39 6.96 -17.87 8.87
CA PHE A 39 7.62 -16.57 8.94
C PHE A 39 7.42 -15.91 10.31
N LYS A 40 8.32 -15.00 10.64
CA LYS A 40 8.28 -14.09 11.80
C LYS A 40 8.62 -12.67 11.35
N ILE A 41 8.26 -11.68 12.16
CA ILE A 41 8.76 -10.31 12.00
C ILE A 41 10.28 -10.35 12.29
N GLY A 42 11.07 -9.99 11.29
CA GLY A 42 12.53 -9.84 11.39
C GLY A 42 12.94 -8.40 11.66
N TYR A 43 12.18 -7.44 11.11
CA TYR A 43 12.39 -6.00 11.29
C TYR A 43 11.08 -5.24 11.19
N GLN A 44 10.97 -4.15 11.94
CA GLN A 44 9.85 -3.21 11.84
C GLN A 44 10.33 -1.80 12.16
N THR A 45 9.83 -0.83 11.41
CA THR A 45 10.07 0.60 11.66
C THR A 45 8.84 1.42 11.32
N GLU A 46 8.71 2.54 12.02
CA GLU A 46 7.72 3.57 11.70
C GLU A 46 8.42 4.93 11.76
N GLN A 47 8.43 5.65 10.65
CA GLN A 47 9.07 6.95 10.56
C GLN A 47 8.40 7.81 9.49
N ASN A 48 8.11 9.08 9.80
CA ASN A 48 7.58 10.07 8.85
C ASN A 48 6.33 9.60 8.07
N GLY A 49 5.41 8.89 8.74
CA GLY A 49 4.19 8.36 8.13
C GLY A 49 4.40 7.10 7.27
N MET A 50 5.62 6.57 7.23
CA MET A 50 5.92 5.28 6.62
C MET A 50 6.04 4.21 7.71
N VAL A 51 5.28 3.14 7.54
CA VAL A 51 5.45 1.89 8.31
C VAL A 51 6.05 0.86 7.38
N MET A 52 7.11 0.17 7.81
CA MET A 52 7.71 -0.94 7.10
C MET A 52 7.86 -2.14 8.04
N VAL A 53 7.48 -3.31 7.55
CA VAL A 53 7.64 -4.59 8.26
C VAL A 53 8.31 -5.58 7.31
N GLU A 54 9.36 -6.23 7.77
CA GLU A 54 10.04 -7.30 7.05
C GLU A 54 9.84 -8.63 7.78
N LEU A 55 9.33 -9.59 7.04
CA LEU A 55 9.06 -10.94 7.52
C LEU A 55 10.08 -11.89 6.90
N VAL A 56 10.67 -12.73 7.71
CA VAL A 56 11.66 -13.75 7.32
C VAL A 56 11.28 -15.12 7.89
N PRO A 57 11.75 -16.24 7.32
CA PRO A 57 11.54 -17.56 7.90
C PRO A 57 11.97 -17.62 9.37
N GLN A 58 11.26 -18.43 10.18
CA GLN A 58 11.44 -18.48 11.65
C GLN A 58 12.89 -18.59 12.16
N LYS A 59 13.75 -19.31 11.42
CA LYS A 59 15.15 -19.54 11.80
C LYS A 59 16.14 -18.57 11.16
N GLN A 60 15.65 -17.54 10.46
CA GLN A 60 16.48 -16.57 9.71
C GLN A 60 16.37 -15.16 10.30
N THR A 61 17.23 -14.26 9.82
CA THR A 61 17.26 -12.85 10.20
C THR A 61 17.23 -11.96 8.96
N VAL A 62 17.01 -10.67 9.11
CA VAL A 62 17.03 -9.70 7.99
C VAL A 62 18.43 -9.56 7.35
N ASP A 63 19.49 -9.93 8.05
CA ASP A 63 20.84 -9.93 7.49
C ASP A 63 21.12 -11.22 6.70
N ASN A 64 20.49 -12.33 7.07
CA ASN A 64 20.71 -13.63 6.44
C ASN A 64 19.39 -14.38 6.22
N TRP A 65 18.79 -14.15 5.06
CA TRP A 65 17.51 -14.72 4.65
C TRP A 65 17.59 -15.38 3.28
N THR A 66 16.69 -16.30 3.04
CA THR A 66 16.46 -16.92 1.73
C THR A 66 15.17 -16.44 1.09
N LYS A 67 14.16 -16.15 1.91
CA LYS A 67 12.88 -15.55 1.52
C LYS A 67 12.59 -14.35 2.41
N MET A 68 12.01 -13.30 1.84
CA MET A 68 11.58 -12.12 2.61
C MET A 68 10.26 -11.58 2.06
N ILE A 69 9.36 -11.20 2.96
CA ILE A 69 8.16 -10.43 2.62
C ILE A 69 8.32 -9.05 3.24
N THR A 70 8.28 -8.01 2.43
CA THR A 70 8.29 -6.62 2.90
C THR A 70 6.91 -6.01 2.71
N LEU A 71 6.37 -5.44 3.78
CA LEU A 71 5.11 -4.73 3.81
C LEU A 71 5.40 -3.25 4.08
N GLN A 72 4.84 -2.36 3.27
CA GLN A 72 5.02 -0.91 3.45
C GLN A 72 3.68 -0.19 3.33
N SER A 73 3.44 0.74 4.24
CA SER A 73 2.35 1.71 4.18
C SER A 73 2.96 3.10 4.28
N MET A 74 2.69 3.93 3.28
CA MET A 74 3.21 5.31 3.20
C MET A 74 2.03 6.28 3.24
N ALA A 75 1.64 6.69 4.45
CA ALA A 75 0.52 7.61 4.67
C ALA A 75 0.79 8.97 3.99
N GLY A 76 -0.23 9.51 3.31
CA GLY A 76 -0.14 10.77 2.58
C GLY A 76 0.65 10.72 1.27
N ALA A 77 1.38 9.63 0.97
CA ALA A 77 2.16 9.51 -0.26
C ALA A 77 1.23 9.25 -1.48
N LYS A 78 1.30 10.12 -2.47
CA LYS A 78 0.47 10.07 -3.69
C LYS A 78 1.30 10.20 -4.98
N PRO A 79 2.42 9.48 -5.14
CA PRO A 79 3.21 9.58 -6.36
C PRO A 79 2.50 8.96 -7.57
N GLY A 80 1.52 8.07 -7.32
CA GLY A 80 0.97 7.17 -8.31
C GLY A 80 1.89 5.98 -8.60
N VAL A 81 1.29 4.85 -9.02
CA VAL A 81 2.04 3.60 -9.22
C VAL A 81 3.12 3.71 -10.29
N ALA A 82 2.88 4.47 -11.36
CA ALA A 82 3.86 4.64 -12.45
C ALA A 82 5.13 5.36 -11.97
N ALA A 83 4.98 6.48 -11.25
CA ALA A 83 6.14 7.22 -10.73
C ALA A 83 6.88 6.41 -9.65
N PHE A 84 6.15 5.67 -8.80
CA PHE A 84 6.75 4.74 -7.85
C PHE A 84 7.57 3.65 -8.58
N GLY A 85 7.01 3.01 -9.62
CA GLY A 85 7.68 2.00 -10.41
C GLY A 85 8.95 2.52 -11.10
N ASN A 86 8.93 3.75 -11.63
CA ASN A 86 10.11 4.39 -12.23
C ASN A 86 11.22 4.61 -11.20
N ASN A 87 10.87 5.09 -10.00
CA ASN A 87 11.83 5.25 -8.92
C ASN A 87 12.40 3.89 -8.47
N LEU A 88 11.55 2.89 -8.32
CA LEU A 88 11.95 1.53 -7.95
C LEU A 88 12.90 0.93 -9.00
N SER A 89 12.60 1.10 -10.30
CA SER A 89 13.47 0.68 -11.41
C SER A 89 14.84 1.34 -11.35
N THR A 90 14.88 2.65 -11.07
CA THR A 90 16.14 3.40 -10.94
C THR A 90 16.96 2.88 -9.76
N LEU A 91 16.34 2.70 -8.60
CA LEU A 91 17.00 2.15 -7.42
C LEU A 91 17.50 0.73 -7.66
N TRP A 92 16.70 -0.10 -8.33
CA TRP A 92 17.11 -1.46 -8.67
C TRP A 92 18.33 -1.50 -9.58
N LYS A 93 18.34 -0.69 -10.64
CA LYS A 93 19.48 -0.59 -11.56
C LYS A 93 20.75 -0.06 -10.88
N ASN A 94 20.61 0.84 -9.91
CA ASN A 94 21.76 1.30 -9.12
C ASN A 94 22.30 0.18 -8.20
N THR A 95 21.43 -0.70 -7.72
CA THR A 95 21.81 -1.83 -6.86
C THR A 95 22.37 -3.00 -7.69
N CYS A 96 21.77 -3.28 -8.85
CA CYS A 96 22.13 -4.35 -9.76
C CYS A 96 22.11 -3.83 -11.19
N PRO A 97 23.21 -3.26 -11.72
CA PRO A 97 23.28 -2.67 -13.05
C PRO A 97 22.87 -3.62 -14.18
N GLU A 98 23.27 -4.90 -14.07
CA GLU A 98 22.92 -5.97 -15.01
C GLU A 98 21.56 -6.61 -14.73
N GLY A 99 20.85 -6.12 -13.70
CA GLY A 99 19.57 -6.67 -13.29
C GLY A 99 18.42 -6.31 -14.23
N ASN A 100 17.41 -7.16 -14.26
CA ASN A 100 16.18 -6.95 -15.01
C ASN A 100 15.11 -6.30 -14.13
N PHE A 101 14.31 -5.41 -14.74
CA PHE A 101 13.11 -4.83 -14.17
C PHE A 101 11.99 -4.91 -15.20
N VAL A 102 10.89 -5.58 -14.87
CA VAL A 102 9.78 -5.84 -15.79
C VAL A 102 8.46 -5.48 -15.14
N THR A 103 7.62 -4.72 -15.85
CA THR A 103 6.21 -4.57 -15.46
C THR A 103 5.47 -5.85 -15.87
N VAL A 104 4.95 -6.57 -14.87
CA VAL A 104 4.21 -7.83 -15.07
C VAL A 104 2.74 -7.55 -15.33
N GLN A 105 2.17 -6.61 -14.57
CA GLN A 105 0.76 -6.24 -14.69
C GLN A 105 0.55 -4.83 -14.12
N GLU A 106 -0.38 -4.11 -14.71
CA GLU A 106 -0.89 -2.84 -14.18
C GLU A 106 -2.38 -2.71 -14.49
N GLY A 107 -3.09 -1.87 -13.73
CA GLY A 107 -4.51 -1.66 -13.90
C GLY A 107 -5.18 -1.07 -12.67
N LYS A 108 -6.42 -1.49 -12.44
CA LYS A 108 -7.19 -1.14 -11.25
C LYS A 108 -7.66 -2.41 -10.54
N GLU A 109 -7.56 -2.42 -9.23
CA GLU A 109 -8.06 -3.46 -8.35
C GLU A 109 -8.90 -2.81 -7.26
N ASN A 110 -10.12 -3.25 -7.09
CA ASN A 110 -11.10 -2.61 -6.19
C ASN A 110 -11.22 -1.09 -6.40
N GLY A 111 -11.10 -0.62 -7.67
CA GLY A 111 -11.16 0.79 -8.04
C GLY A 111 -9.87 1.59 -7.88
N TYR A 112 -8.86 1.06 -7.17
CA TYR A 112 -7.57 1.70 -6.95
C TYR A 112 -6.54 1.32 -8.02
N PRO A 113 -5.71 2.25 -8.52
CA PRO A 113 -4.61 1.94 -9.42
C PRO A 113 -3.61 1.00 -8.74
N PHE A 114 -3.18 -0.04 -9.44
CA PHE A 114 -2.11 -0.93 -8.98
C PHE A 114 -1.12 -1.25 -10.09
N ALA A 115 0.07 -1.70 -9.70
CA ALA A 115 1.03 -2.32 -10.59
C ALA A 115 1.79 -3.43 -9.86
N LEU A 116 2.24 -4.40 -10.64
CA LEU A 116 3.07 -5.53 -10.23
C LEU A 116 4.32 -5.53 -11.12
N TRP A 117 5.47 -5.51 -10.48
CA TRP A 117 6.77 -5.60 -11.14
C TRP A 117 7.51 -6.85 -10.69
N MET A 118 8.42 -7.31 -11.55
CA MET A 118 9.43 -8.32 -11.24
C MET A 118 10.81 -7.69 -11.41
N MET A 119 11.67 -7.93 -10.45
CA MET A 119 13.06 -7.52 -10.43
C MET A 119 13.94 -8.77 -10.26
N ALA A 120 14.95 -8.91 -11.09
CA ALA A 120 15.87 -10.04 -11.05
C ALA A 120 17.31 -9.56 -11.10
N CYS A 121 18.17 -10.14 -10.27
CA CYS A 121 19.60 -9.90 -10.20
C CYS A 121 20.31 -11.25 -10.03
N GLU A 122 21.14 -11.65 -10.96
CA GLU A 122 21.85 -12.94 -10.87
C GLU A 122 22.86 -12.97 -9.73
N ASN A 123 23.49 -11.83 -9.48
CA ASN A 123 24.42 -11.67 -8.37
C ASN A 123 24.28 -10.27 -7.76
N ASN A 124 23.44 -10.13 -6.73
CA ASN A 124 23.27 -8.86 -6.04
C ASN A 124 24.59 -8.48 -5.31
N PRO A 125 25.24 -7.34 -5.68
CA PRO A 125 26.51 -6.95 -5.11
C PRO A 125 26.51 -6.82 -3.58
N SER A 126 25.35 -6.49 -3.00
CA SER A 126 25.23 -6.32 -1.55
C SER A 126 25.22 -7.64 -0.77
N SER A 127 24.86 -8.75 -1.42
CA SER A 127 24.73 -10.06 -0.75
C SER A 127 25.57 -11.17 -1.38
N ASN A 128 26.13 -10.94 -2.58
CA ASN A 128 26.77 -11.96 -3.43
C ASN A 128 25.87 -13.19 -3.66
N LYS A 129 24.56 -12.97 -3.78
CA LYS A 129 23.57 -14.01 -4.02
C LYS A 129 22.63 -13.56 -5.13
N PRO A 130 21.99 -14.47 -5.87
CA PRO A 130 20.91 -14.09 -6.76
C PRO A 130 19.75 -13.51 -5.95
N GLU A 131 19.02 -12.56 -6.54
CA GLU A 131 17.82 -12.01 -5.94
C GLU A 131 16.71 -11.89 -7.00
N LEU A 132 15.56 -12.45 -6.70
CA LEU A 132 14.34 -12.34 -7.49
C LEU A 132 13.22 -11.81 -6.60
N THR A 133 12.67 -10.67 -6.98
CA THR A 133 11.66 -9.98 -6.19
C THR A 133 10.46 -9.62 -7.04
N TRP A 134 9.27 -9.91 -6.55
CA TRP A 134 8.03 -9.32 -7.06
C TRP A 134 7.53 -8.24 -6.13
N VAL A 135 7.09 -7.12 -6.70
CA VAL A 135 6.58 -5.96 -5.97
C VAL A 135 5.21 -5.61 -6.48
N LYS A 136 4.21 -5.66 -5.61
CA LYS A 136 2.87 -5.10 -5.88
C LYS A 136 2.74 -3.79 -5.13
N ALA A 137 2.33 -2.72 -5.82
CA ALA A 137 1.94 -1.46 -5.20
C ALA A 137 0.49 -1.12 -5.58
N VAL A 138 -0.24 -0.55 -4.62
CA VAL A 138 -1.60 -0.04 -4.80
C VAL A 138 -1.62 1.41 -4.33
N GLN A 139 -2.02 2.34 -5.20
CA GLN A 139 -2.22 3.73 -4.84
C GLN A 139 -3.62 3.93 -4.32
N GLY A 140 -3.73 4.13 -3.02
CA GLY A 140 -4.97 4.52 -2.38
C GLY A 140 -5.20 6.04 -2.39
N ASN A 141 -6.33 6.47 -1.84
CA ASN A 141 -6.65 7.89 -1.65
C ASN A 141 -5.83 8.51 -0.50
N ASP A 142 -5.52 7.71 0.54
CA ASP A 142 -4.86 8.17 1.76
C ASP A 142 -3.36 7.81 1.81
N GLY A 143 -2.88 6.97 0.88
CA GLY A 143 -1.49 6.56 0.86
C GLY A 143 -1.12 5.62 -0.28
N LEU A 144 0.15 5.21 -0.29
CA LEU A 144 0.67 4.16 -1.16
C LEU A 144 0.98 2.92 -0.32
N TYR A 145 0.52 1.76 -0.76
CA TYR A 145 0.69 0.48 -0.08
C TYR A 145 1.48 -0.46 -0.97
N VAL A 146 2.52 -1.08 -0.40
CA VAL A 146 3.45 -1.92 -1.14
C VAL A 146 3.65 -3.24 -0.42
N LYS A 147 3.62 -4.32 -1.17
CA LYS A 147 3.99 -5.66 -0.72
C LYS A 147 5.00 -6.26 -1.67
N GLN A 148 6.11 -6.76 -1.12
CA GLN A 148 7.16 -7.41 -1.87
C GLN A 148 7.31 -8.85 -1.39
N TYR A 149 7.69 -9.74 -2.30
CA TYR A 149 8.10 -11.11 -2.00
C TYR A 149 9.41 -11.39 -2.72
N SER A 150 10.46 -11.64 -1.96
CA SER A 150 11.83 -11.77 -2.45
C SER A 150 12.41 -13.15 -2.16
N PHE A 151 13.25 -13.63 -3.07
CA PHE A 151 14.02 -14.88 -2.97
C PHE A 151 15.50 -14.58 -3.21
N ARG A 152 16.39 -15.14 -2.39
CA ARG A 152 17.85 -15.15 -2.62
C ARG A 152 18.34 -16.48 -3.20
N TYR A 153 17.57 -17.03 -4.12
CA TYR A 153 17.85 -18.20 -4.92
C TYR A 153 16.84 -18.28 -6.08
N ALA A 154 17.02 -19.20 -7.03
CA ALA A 154 16.05 -19.44 -8.10
C ALA A 154 14.86 -20.25 -7.54
N PRO A 155 13.66 -19.64 -7.35
CA PRO A 155 12.49 -20.37 -6.86
C PRO A 155 11.92 -21.29 -7.95
N ASN A 156 11.27 -22.37 -7.52
CA ASN A 156 10.48 -23.22 -8.43
C ASN A 156 9.07 -22.64 -8.66
N ASP A 157 8.33 -23.23 -9.61
CA ASP A 157 7.00 -22.75 -10.01
C ASP A 157 5.97 -22.74 -8.85
N ALA A 158 6.05 -23.70 -7.94
CA ALA A 158 5.17 -23.77 -6.78
C ALA A 158 5.45 -22.62 -5.81
N GLU A 159 6.71 -22.25 -5.61
CA GLU A 159 7.12 -21.12 -4.78
C GLU A 159 6.71 -19.79 -5.42
N ILE A 160 6.86 -19.66 -6.73
CA ILE A 160 6.38 -18.48 -7.49
C ILE A 160 4.85 -18.36 -7.35
N THR A 161 4.12 -19.45 -7.55
CA THR A 161 2.65 -19.48 -7.40
C THR A 161 2.23 -19.06 -5.99
N ASN A 162 2.92 -19.54 -4.97
CA ASN A 162 2.68 -19.16 -3.58
C ASN A 162 2.95 -17.66 -3.35
N ALA A 163 4.09 -17.14 -3.83
CA ALA A 163 4.42 -15.71 -3.74
C ALA A 163 3.36 -14.83 -4.42
N MET A 164 2.89 -15.22 -5.61
CA MET A 164 1.80 -14.51 -6.31
C MET A 164 0.50 -14.54 -5.49
N GLY A 165 0.18 -15.66 -4.83
CA GLY A 165 -0.95 -15.76 -3.91
C GLY A 165 -0.84 -14.75 -2.76
N HIS A 166 0.33 -14.63 -2.14
CA HIS A 166 0.56 -13.65 -1.09
C HIS A 166 0.45 -12.21 -1.59
N LEU A 167 0.98 -11.89 -2.77
CA LEU A 167 0.90 -10.54 -3.35
C LEU A 167 -0.55 -10.12 -3.66
N ARG A 168 -1.40 -11.06 -4.11
CA ARG A 168 -2.83 -10.80 -4.35
C ARG A 168 -3.58 -10.40 -3.08
N ASN A 169 -3.11 -10.79 -1.90
CA ASN A 169 -3.73 -10.45 -0.62
C ASN A 169 -3.46 -8.99 -0.16
N LEU A 170 -2.66 -8.21 -0.91
CA LEU A 170 -2.65 -6.76 -0.72
C LEU A 170 -3.90 -6.19 -1.36
N ILE A 171 -4.86 -5.76 -0.53
CA ILE A 171 -6.14 -5.19 -0.94
C ILE A 171 -6.33 -3.85 -0.23
N VAL A 172 -6.69 -2.81 -0.99
CA VAL A 172 -7.06 -1.50 -0.44
C VAL A 172 -8.57 -1.30 -0.59
N CYS A 173 -9.21 -0.81 0.45
CA CYS A 173 -10.67 -0.61 0.52
C CYS A 173 -11.03 0.51 1.50
N ASP A 174 -12.26 1.06 1.40
CA ASP A 174 -12.79 2.10 2.30
C ASP A 174 -14.24 1.87 2.75
N ASN A 175 -14.76 0.65 2.56
CA ASN A 175 -16.15 0.27 2.82
C ASN A 175 -17.22 1.05 2.02
N SER A 176 -16.83 1.87 1.05
CA SER A 176 -17.78 2.49 0.15
C SER A 176 -18.31 1.50 -0.88
N ALA A 177 -19.41 1.85 -1.56
CA ALA A 177 -19.94 1.05 -2.67
C ALA A 177 -18.96 0.95 -3.86
N LYS A 178 -18.01 1.90 -3.97
CA LYS A 178 -16.98 1.91 -5.03
C LYS A 178 -15.75 1.07 -4.67
N HIS A 179 -15.41 1.00 -3.38
CA HIS A 179 -14.22 0.36 -2.87
C HIS A 179 -14.57 -0.54 -1.67
N PRO A 180 -15.45 -1.54 -1.85
CA PRO A 180 -15.94 -2.34 -0.72
C PRO A 180 -14.79 -3.15 -0.10
N CYS A 181 -14.71 -3.13 1.22
CA CYS A 181 -13.93 -4.10 1.94
C CYS A 181 -14.72 -5.41 1.93
N GLY A 182 -14.25 -6.41 1.22
CA GLY A 182 -14.90 -7.71 1.13
C GLY A 182 -15.22 -8.26 2.52
N LYS A 183 -16.39 -8.87 2.68
CA LYS A 183 -16.83 -9.48 3.95
C LYS A 183 -15.94 -10.64 4.41
N ASN A 184 -14.95 -11.00 3.63
CA ASN A 184 -14.00 -12.06 3.93
C ASN A 184 -12.64 -11.68 3.38
N GLY A 185 -11.69 -11.44 4.24
CA GLY A 185 -10.29 -11.68 3.94
C GLY A 185 -10.10 -13.18 3.70
N LYS A 186 -10.77 -13.73 2.70
CA LYS A 186 -10.59 -15.10 2.18
C LYS A 186 -9.95 -14.99 0.81
#